data_00f741b9550cd07126ea7d03658a6e56
#
_entry.id   00f741b9550cd07126ea7d03658a6e56
#
_cell.length_a   1.000
_cell.length_b   1.000
_cell.length_c   1.000
_cell.angle_alpha   90.00
_cell.angle_beta   90.00
_cell.angle_gamma   90.00
#
_symmetry.space_group_name_H-M   'P 1'
#
loop_
_entity.id
_entity.type
_entity.pdbx_description
1 polymer ?
#
loop_
_entity_poly.entity_id
_entity_poly.type
_entity_poly.pdbx_seq_one_letter_code
_entity_poly.pdbx_strand_id
1 'polypeptide(L)'
;FPGVGVWDAAPSFVVCVPTGGQRYGFFATRGADAPVVTVVNEAGLVIAPHTRWHRDVTFGGAMIVDVIHDIARRAETLADAIRIARERPISSSWGVAIGSARERSAIVLEIAGPTLEVVRPAPSAAFLICANRYRTPSLQAGEIAGSEAWAIHSERRERRLRALVEQRDAPLTADVLARMLGDRHDVDAPARARHLGAVLAQATNVHCAVVTPALRRALVGVDHAPTCEGKWVELAWAWDGPTGAWEENGNGFTANIRDDIAAPHDAATTAIYEAAQAYDNHHDVAATFAALERAVAADPDDPSLRLPAAWLALEKGLPDRALVHIHAGLATETEPYRRGQLLLWGARAARTQDPQLARRWNDELGRLGIAELITASKRSFRGRPHVNLMMADAY
;
A
#
# COMPACT_ATOMS: atom_id res chain seq x y z
N PHE A 1 -7.10 3.40 -2.68
CA PHE A 1 -8.52 3.04 -2.50
C PHE A 1 -9.22 4.20 -1.83
N PRO A 2 -10.32 4.71 -2.38
CA PRO A 2 -11.23 5.50 -1.58
C PRO A 2 -11.77 4.58 -0.50
N GLY A 3 -11.70 4.95 0.76
CA GLY A 3 -12.26 4.09 1.80
C GLY A 3 -11.57 4.09 3.13
N VAL A 4 -10.61 4.98 3.36
CA VAL A 4 -10.12 5.28 4.71
C VAL A 4 -11.34 5.68 5.57
N GLY A 5 -11.49 5.00 6.73
CA GLY A 5 -12.67 5.15 7.58
C GLY A 5 -13.87 4.27 7.19
N VAL A 6 -13.81 3.59 6.05
CA VAL A 6 -14.82 2.59 5.65
C VAL A 6 -14.25 1.19 5.75
N TRP A 7 -13.05 0.99 5.16
CA TRP A 7 -12.40 -0.33 5.12
C TRP A 7 -11.71 -0.71 6.44
N ASP A 8 -11.23 0.25 7.21
CA ASP A 8 -10.57 0.08 8.49
C ASP A 8 -11.51 0.18 9.70
N ALA A 9 -12.75 0.61 9.49
CA ALA A 9 -13.71 0.81 10.59
C ALA A 9 -14.22 -0.49 11.23
N ALA A 10 -14.24 -1.59 10.49
CA ALA A 10 -14.78 -2.86 10.97
C ALA A 10 -14.06 -4.07 10.34
N PRO A 11 -12.77 -4.29 10.68
CA PRO A 11 -12.04 -5.45 10.20
C PRO A 11 -12.74 -6.74 10.65
N SER A 12 -12.83 -7.70 9.75
CA SER A 12 -13.49 -8.99 10.00
C SER A 12 -12.66 -10.14 9.44
N PHE A 13 -12.81 -11.32 10.03
CA PHE A 13 -12.29 -12.57 9.48
C PHE A 13 -13.48 -13.47 9.11
N VAL A 14 -13.66 -13.68 7.82
CA VAL A 14 -14.77 -14.47 7.27
C VAL A 14 -14.30 -15.89 7.03
N VAL A 15 -15.04 -16.86 7.55
CA VAL A 15 -14.74 -18.28 7.35
C VAL A 15 -15.77 -18.91 6.41
N CYS A 16 -15.27 -19.59 5.40
CA CYS A 16 -16.05 -20.32 4.43
C CYS A 16 -15.91 -21.83 4.65
N VAL A 17 -17.05 -22.50 4.77
CA VAL A 17 -17.14 -23.96 4.88
C VAL A 17 -17.92 -24.47 3.68
N PRO A 18 -17.29 -24.71 2.53
CA PRO A 18 -17.96 -25.14 1.32
C PRO A 18 -18.43 -26.61 1.45
N THR A 19 -19.52 -26.96 0.77
CA THR A 19 -20.02 -28.36 0.71
C THR A 19 -19.09 -29.32 -0.04
N GLY A 20 -18.07 -28.76 -0.71
CA GLY A 20 -17.01 -29.54 -1.38
C GLY A 20 -15.73 -28.70 -1.51
N GLY A 21 -14.59 -29.33 -1.30
CA GLY A 21 -13.29 -28.67 -1.25
C GLY A 21 -12.88 -28.32 0.18
N GLN A 22 -11.87 -27.48 0.29
CA GLN A 22 -11.27 -27.12 1.57
C GLN A 22 -11.98 -25.95 2.23
N ARG A 23 -11.96 -25.92 3.56
CA ARG A 23 -12.31 -24.76 4.36
C ARG A 23 -11.24 -23.67 4.15
N TYR A 24 -11.67 -22.42 4.12
CA TYR A 24 -10.75 -21.28 4.03
C TYR A 24 -11.33 -20.09 4.77
N GLY A 25 -10.46 -19.16 5.13
CA GLY A 25 -10.86 -17.90 5.72
C GLY A 25 -10.15 -16.74 5.02
N PHE A 26 -10.74 -15.57 5.09
CA PHE A 26 -10.12 -14.37 4.54
C PHE A 26 -10.38 -13.16 5.43
N PHE A 27 -9.41 -12.26 5.42
CA PHE A 27 -9.55 -10.96 6.07
C PHE A 27 -10.34 -10.04 5.17
N ALA A 28 -11.31 -9.35 5.77
CA ALA A 28 -12.23 -8.46 5.08
C ALA A 28 -12.56 -7.25 5.96
N THR A 29 -13.40 -6.40 5.45
CA THR A 29 -14.10 -5.38 6.23
C THR A 29 -15.59 -5.56 6.08
N ARG A 30 -16.36 -5.04 7.02
CA ARG A 30 -17.82 -5.12 7.00
C ARG A 30 -18.37 -4.62 5.66
N GLY A 31 -19.13 -5.47 4.96
CA GLY A 31 -19.71 -5.17 3.66
C GLY A 31 -18.82 -5.45 2.45
N ALA A 32 -17.61 -5.98 2.66
CA ALA A 32 -16.74 -6.46 1.58
C ALA A 32 -16.43 -7.95 1.77
N ASP A 33 -17.42 -8.78 1.53
CA ASP A 33 -17.40 -10.21 1.82
C ASP A 33 -16.77 -11.03 0.68
N ALA A 34 -15.75 -10.47 0.02
CA ALA A 34 -15.04 -11.13 -1.06
C ALA A 34 -13.58 -11.42 -0.66
N PRO A 35 -12.97 -12.55 -1.07
CA PRO A 35 -11.61 -12.95 -0.72
C PRO A 35 -10.57 -12.13 -1.52
N VAL A 36 -10.54 -10.81 -1.31
CA VAL A 36 -9.74 -9.88 -2.11
C VAL A 36 -8.49 -9.36 -1.42
N VAL A 37 -8.27 -9.69 -0.14
CA VAL A 37 -7.12 -9.11 0.59
C VAL A 37 -6.11 -10.19 0.97
N THR A 38 -6.35 -10.92 2.06
CA THR A 38 -5.46 -12.01 2.49
C THR A 38 -6.31 -13.22 2.82
N VAL A 39 -6.04 -14.33 2.18
CA VAL A 39 -6.81 -15.57 2.30
C VAL A 39 -5.93 -16.68 2.84
N VAL A 40 -6.47 -17.53 3.69
CA VAL A 40 -5.82 -18.73 4.21
C VAL A 40 -6.72 -19.93 3.99
N ASN A 41 -6.16 -21.10 3.65
CA ASN A 41 -6.94 -22.30 3.52
C ASN A 41 -6.47 -23.41 4.48
N GLU A 42 -7.24 -24.48 4.54
CA GLU A 42 -7.02 -25.61 5.42
C GLU A 42 -5.72 -26.37 5.13
N ALA A 43 -5.25 -26.37 3.86
CA ALA A 43 -3.97 -26.94 3.48
C ALA A 43 -2.76 -26.09 3.88
N GLY A 44 -2.99 -24.89 4.41
CA GLY A 44 -1.93 -23.97 4.84
C GLY A 44 -1.38 -23.09 3.73
N LEU A 45 -2.14 -22.84 2.67
CA LEU A 45 -1.83 -21.78 1.70
C LEU A 45 -2.28 -20.43 2.24
N VAL A 46 -1.44 -19.41 1.98
CA VAL A 46 -1.77 -17.98 2.20
C VAL A 46 -1.73 -17.29 0.85
N ILE A 47 -2.78 -16.55 0.50
CA ILE A 47 -2.95 -15.93 -0.82
C ILE A 47 -3.19 -14.44 -0.62
N ALA A 48 -2.41 -13.60 -1.28
CA ALA A 48 -2.53 -12.14 -1.20
C ALA A 48 -2.41 -11.50 -2.60
N PRO A 49 -3.50 -10.95 -3.16
CA PRO A 49 -3.48 -10.26 -4.43
C PRO A 49 -2.95 -8.83 -4.29
N HIS A 50 -2.29 -8.36 -5.33
CA HIS A 50 -1.76 -7.01 -5.47
C HIS A 50 -2.17 -6.44 -6.81
N THR A 51 -2.70 -5.23 -6.83
CA THR A 51 -3.00 -4.51 -8.07
C THR A 51 -1.72 -4.21 -8.84
N ARG A 52 -1.77 -4.43 -10.15
CA ARG A 52 -0.74 -4.05 -11.12
C ARG A 52 -1.40 -3.41 -12.33
N TRP A 53 -0.61 -2.72 -13.15
CA TRP A 53 -1.11 -2.04 -14.33
C TRP A 53 -0.38 -2.54 -15.56
N HIS A 54 -1.12 -2.96 -16.57
CA HIS A 54 -0.55 -3.49 -17.83
C HIS A 54 -1.41 -3.08 -19.01
N ARG A 55 -0.78 -2.85 -20.19
CA ARG A 55 -1.50 -2.45 -21.41
C ARG A 55 -2.38 -3.57 -21.99
N ASP A 56 -1.95 -4.81 -21.82
CA ASP A 56 -2.61 -5.99 -22.38
C ASP A 56 -3.62 -6.59 -21.40
N VAL A 57 -4.56 -5.76 -20.93
CA VAL A 57 -5.64 -6.20 -20.05
C VAL A 57 -6.88 -6.57 -20.85
N THR A 58 -7.66 -7.49 -20.30
CA THR A 58 -8.98 -7.86 -20.84
C THR A 58 -10.01 -7.83 -19.72
N PHE A 59 -11.25 -7.52 -20.08
CA PHE A 59 -12.40 -7.63 -19.19
C PHE A 59 -13.22 -8.92 -19.44
N GLY A 60 -12.82 -9.73 -20.41
CA GLY A 60 -13.51 -10.97 -20.82
C GLY A 60 -13.09 -12.22 -20.06
N GLY A 61 -12.32 -12.09 -18.98
CA GLY A 61 -11.86 -13.21 -18.15
C GLY A 61 -12.60 -13.35 -16.82
N ALA A 62 -12.15 -14.30 -16.00
CA ALA A 62 -12.61 -14.45 -14.63
C ALA A 62 -12.17 -13.27 -13.77
N MET A 63 -12.96 -12.85 -12.83
CA MET A 63 -12.54 -11.89 -11.82
C MET A 63 -11.46 -12.50 -10.93
N ILE A 64 -10.51 -11.68 -10.49
CA ILE A 64 -9.43 -12.19 -9.61
C ILE A 64 -9.99 -12.81 -8.32
N VAL A 65 -11.06 -12.26 -7.79
CA VAL A 65 -11.72 -12.77 -6.59
C VAL A 65 -12.24 -14.20 -6.78
N ASP A 66 -12.80 -14.52 -7.95
CA ASP A 66 -13.28 -15.89 -8.27
C ASP A 66 -12.10 -16.87 -8.38
N VAL A 67 -10.99 -16.42 -8.95
CA VAL A 67 -9.78 -17.24 -9.08
C VAL A 67 -9.17 -17.51 -7.70
N ILE A 68 -9.09 -16.50 -6.84
CA ILE A 68 -8.61 -16.66 -5.46
C ILE A 68 -9.53 -17.59 -4.66
N HIS A 69 -10.84 -17.44 -4.82
CA HIS A 69 -11.83 -18.34 -4.19
C HIS A 69 -11.62 -19.80 -4.66
N ASP A 70 -11.45 -20.03 -5.96
CA ASP A 70 -11.19 -21.36 -6.50
C ASP A 70 -9.86 -21.93 -5.99
N ILE A 71 -8.79 -21.14 -5.93
CA ILE A 71 -7.52 -21.56 -5.35
C ILE A 71 -7.69 -21.89 -3.87
N ALA A 72 -8.32 -21.03 -3.09
CA ALA A 72 -8.53 -21.24 -1.66
C ALA A 72 -9.29 -22.53 -1.36
N ARG A 73 -10.33 -22.83 -2.17
CA ARG A 73 -11.20 -23.99 -2.02
C ARG A 73 -10.59 -25.29 -2.53
N ARG A 74 -9.71 -25.26 -3.55
CA ARG A 74 -9.32 -26.45 -4.32
C ARG A 74 -7.82 -26.76 -4.28
N ALA A 75 -6.96 -25.79 -3.95
CA ALA A 75 -5.52 -25.99 -4.00
C ALA A 75 -4.99 -26.51 -2.66
N GLU A 76 -4.18 -27.56 -2.70
CA GLU A 76 -3.41 -28.08 -1.56
C GLU A 76 -1.93 -27.71 -1.66
N THR A 77 -1.46 -27.42 -2.86
CA THR A 77 -0.07 -27.17 -3.20
C THR A 77 0.08 -25.89 -4.04
N LEU A 78 1.31 -25.37 -4.12
CA LEU A 78 1.63 -24.27 -5.05
C LEU A 78 1.41 -24.69 -6.51
N ALA A 79 1.63 -25.96 -6.84
CA ALA A 79 1.39 -26.49 -8.18
C ALA A 79 -0.11 -26.49 -8.51
N ASP A 80 -0.98 -26.85 -7.57
CA ASP A 80 -2.44 -26.75 -7.75
C ASP A 80 -2.89 -25.31 -7.95
N ALA A 81 -2.35 -24.38 -7.15
CA ALA A 81 -2.68 -22.96 -7.29
C ALA A 81 -2.35 -22.44 -8.71
N ILE A 82 -1.17 -22.79 -9.24
CA ILE A 82 -0.78 -22.43 -10.62
C ILE A 82 -1.73 -23.07 -11.63
N ARG A 83 -2.05 -24.35 -11.49
CA ARG A 83 -2.95 -25.06 -12.40
C ARG A 83 -4.33 -24.42 -12.43
N ILE A 84 -4.91 -24.15 -11.26
CA ILE A 84 -6.23 -23.53 -11.13
C ILE A 84 -6.24 -22.12 -11.75
N ALA A 85 -5.22 -21.30 -11.48
CA ALA A 85 -5.10 -19.97 -12.08
C ALA A 85 -4.99 -19.99 -13.61
N ARG A 86 -4.56 -21.11 -14.21
CA ARG A 86 -4.45 -21.30 -15.66
C ARG A 86 -5.70 -21.90 -16.31
N GLU A 87 -6.71 -22.30 -15.53
CA GLU A 87 -7.92 -22.94 -16.09
C GLU A 87 -8.72 -22.00 -16.99
N ARG A 88 -8.60 -20.69 -16.79
CA ARG A 88 -9.33 -19.68 -17.57
C ARG A 88 -8.56 -18.36 -17.59
N PRO A 89 -8.76 -17.52 -18.63
CA PRO A 89 -8.21 -16.18 -18.66
C PRO A 89 -8.69 -15.37 -17.45
N ILE A 90 -7.85 -14.47 -16.95
CA ILE A 90 -8.13 -13.62 -15.79
C ILE A 90 -8.29 -12.18 -16.26
N SER A 91 -9.35 -11.51 -15.82
CA SER A 91 -9.60 -10.11 -16.12
C SER A 91 -8.60 -9.21 -15.41
N SER A 92 -8.26 -8.09 -16.09
CA SER A 92 -7.36 -7.06 -15.57
C SER A 92 -5.92 -7.56 -15.38
N SER A 93 -5.19 -6.96 -14.45
CA SER A 93 -3.76 -7.22 -14.23
C SER A 93 -3.45 -7.28 -12.74
N TRP A 94 -2.72 -8.33 -12.34
CA TRP A 94 -2.54 -8.68 -10.93
C TRP A 94 -1.17 -9.27 -10.64
N GLY A 95 -0.70 -9.10 -9.40
CA GLY A 95 0.29 -9.95 -8.77
C GLY A 95 -0.39 -10.72 -7.65
N VAL A 96 -0.24 -12.03 -7.59
CA VAL A 96 -0.81 -12.84 -6.51
C VAL A 96 0.31 -13.57 -5.79
N ALA A 97 0.63 -13.13 -4.58
CA ALA A 97 1.59 -13.83 -3.72
C ALA A 97 0.90 -15.04 -3.08
N ILE A 98 1.52 -16.21 -3.16
CA ILE A 98 1.01 -17.44 -2.56
C ILE A 98 2.13 -18.11 -1.78
N GLY A 99 1.94 -18.24 -0.46
CA GLY A 99 2.83 -18.98 0.42
C GLY A 99 2.22 -20.33 0.79
N SER A 100 3.06 -21.35 0.97
CA SER A 100 2.67 -22.68 1.42
C SER A 100 3.45 -23.08 2.67
N ALA A 101 2.72 -23.29 3.77
CA ALA A 101 3.33 -23.79 5.01
C ALA A 101 3.88 -25.20 4.83
N ARG A 102 3.16 -26.06 4.11
CA ARG A 102 3.54 -27.45 3.86
C ARG A 102 4.80 -27.56 3.03
N GLU A 103 4.91 -26.78 1.94
CA GLU A 103 6.04 -26.80 1.04
C GLU A 103 7.19 -25.89 1.52
N ARG A 104 6.96 -25.07 2.56
CA ARG A 104 7.90 -24.07 3.07
C ARG A 104 8.48 -23.20 1.95
N SER A 105 7.61 -22.80 1.04
CA SER A 105 7.94 -22.06 -0.17
C SER A 105 6.86 -21.06 -0.53
N ALA A 106 7.16 -20.17 -1.45
CA ALA A 106 6.21 -19.19 -1.97
C ALA A 106 6.41 -18.96 -3.46
N ILE A 107 5.37 -18.44 -4.11
CA ILE A 107 5.40 -17.99 -5.51
C ILE A 107 4.68 -16.65 -5.63
N VAL A 108 4.94 -15.93 -6.72
CA VAL A 108 4.06 -14.86 -7.19
C VAL A 108 3.56 -15.22 -8.58
N LEU A 109 2.24 -15.23 -8.74
CA LEU A 109 1.62 -15.27 -10.07
C LEU A 109 1.57 -13.84 -10.59
N GLU A 110 2.19 -13.60 -11.74
CA GLU A 110 2.14 -12.33 -12.45
C GLU A 110 1.18 -12.46 -13.62
N ILE A 111 0.12 -11.67 -13.63
CA ILE A 111 -1.03 -11.82 -14.52
C ILE A 111 -1.27 -10.53 -15.29
N ALA A 112 -1.40 -10.64 -16.63
CA ALA A 112 -1.85 -9.55 -17.48
C ALA A 112 -2.73 -10.13 -18.59
N GLY A 113 -4.05 -10.00 -18.44
CA GLY A 113 -5.01 -10.61 -19.35
C GLY A 113 -4.81 -12.13 -19.48
N PRO A 114 -4.52 -12.65 -20.69
CA PRO A 114 -4.34 -14.08 -20.90
C PRO A 114 -2.97 -14.62 -20.45
N THR A 115 -2.03 -13.74 -20.15
CA THR A 115 -0.66 -14.14 -19.78
C THR A 115 -0.53 -14.33 -18.29
N LEU A 116 -0.01 -15.48 -17.88
CA LEU A 116 0.30 -15.81 -16.50
C LEU A 116 1.72 -16.36 -16.40
N GLU A 117 2.58 -15.61 -15.71
CA GLU A 117 3.96 -15.98 -15.38
C GLU A 117 4.09 -16.33 -13.90
N VAL A 118 5.08 -17.16 -13.57
CA VAL A 118 5.30 -17.62 -12.20
C VAL A 118 6.68 -17.19 -11.73
N VAL A 119 6.72 -16.27 -10.79
CA VAL A 119 7.96 -15.88 -10.11
C VAL A 119 8.19 -16.80 -8.92
N ARG A 120 9.38 -17.37 -8.83
CA ARG A 120 9.81 -18.21 -7.71
C ARG A 120 10.98 -17.55 -6.98
N PRO A 121 11.15 -17.81 -5.69
CA PRO A 121 12.37 -17.37 -5.00
C PRO A 121 13.60 -18.03 -5.65
N ALA A 122 14.72 -17.33 -5.64
CA ALA A 122 16.00 -17.97 -6.01
C ALA A 122 16.28 -19.13 -5.05
N PRO A 123 17.00 -20.18 -5.47
CA PRO A 123 17.26 -21.35 -4.62
C PRO A 123 17.89 -21.04 -3.26
N SER A 124 18.68 -19.97 -3.17
CA SER A 124 19.31 -19.49 -1.94
C SER A 124 18.48 -18.44 -1.18
N ALA A 125 17.33 -17.99 -1.72
CA ALA A 125 16.55 -16.92 -1.10
C ALA A 125 15.66 -17.47 0.02
N ALA A 126 15.77 -16.87 1.19
CA ALA A 126 14.96 -17.22 2.36
C ALA A 126 13.56 -16.56 2.33
N PHE A 127 13.31 -15.64 1.40
CA PHE A 127 12.07 -14.88 1.31
C PHE A 127 11.74 -14.47 -0.13
N LEU A 128 10.48 -14.14 -0.37
CA LEU A 128 9.97 -13.55 -1.60
C LEU A 128 9.15 -12.31 -1.27
N ILE A 129 9.44 -11.19 -1.93
CA ILE A 129 8.68 -9.95 -1.77
C ILE A 129 7.82 -9.74 -3.01
N CYS A 130 6.56 -9.40 -2.82
CA CYS A 130 5.62 -9.03 -3.87
C CYS A 130 5.19 -7.57 -3.67
N ALA A 131 5.59 -6.71 -4.58
CA ALA A 131 5.13 -5.33 -4.67
C ALA A 131 4.22 -5.15 -5.90
N ASN A 132 3.89 -3.90 -6.24
CA ASN A 132 2.94 -3.60 -7.31
C ASN A 132 3.59 -3.53 -8.72
N ARG A 133 4.81 -4.02 -8.90
CA ARG A 133 5.55 -4.05 -10.16
C ARG A 133 5.73 -5.47 -10.68
N TYR A 134 5.78 -5.63 -12.00
CA TYR A 134 6.15 -6.90 -12.63
C TYR A 134 7.65 -7.16 -12.52
N ARG A 135 8.03 -8.45 -12.40
CA ARG A 135 9.42 -8.89 -12.34
C ARG A 135 9.83 -9.68 -13.57
N THR A 136 8.87 -10.32 -14.24
CA THR A 136 9.16 -11.06 -15.47
C THR A 136 9.34 -10.08 -16.63
N PRO A 137 10.42 -10.19 -17.42
CA PRO A 137 10.70 -9.24 -18.50
C PRO A 137 9.58 -9.12 -19.54
N SER A 138 8.90 -10.23 -19.83
CA SER A 138 7.78 -10.28 -20.77
C SER A 138 6.62 -9.35 -20.34
N LEU A 139 6.32 -9.31 -19.04
CA LEU A 139 5.24 -8.48 -18.50
C LEU A 139 5.72 -7.06 -18.17
N GLN A 140 6.98 -6.88 -17.78
CA GLN A 140 7.56 -5.54 -17.60
C GLN A 140 7.46 -4.68 -18.87
N ALA A 141 7.64 -5.29 -20.06
CA ALA A 141 7.57 -4.58 -21.33
C ALA A 141 6.19 -3.96 -21.62
N GLY A 142 5.14 -4.49 -21.02
CA GLY A 142 3.76 -3.99 -21.12
C GLY A 142 3.27 -3.23 -19.90
N GLU A 143 4.10 -3.07 -18.87
CA GLU A 143 3.71 -2.40 -17.65
C GLU A 143 3.40 -0.92 -17.89
N ILE A 144 2.31 -0.46 -17.29
CA ILE A 144 1.92 0.95 -17.28
C ILE A 144 2.17 1.49 -15.88
N ALA A 145 3.03 2.48 -15.76
CA ALA A 145 3.06 3.31 -14.57
C ALA A 145 2.05 4.44 -14.76
N GLY A 146 1.09 4.58 -13.86
CA GLY A 146 0.13 5.69 -13.90
C GLY A 146 0.83 7.05 -13.76
N SER A 147 1.88 7.08 -12.93
CA SER A 147 2.84 8.17 -12.81
C SER A 147 4.21 7.59 -12.46
N GLU A 148 5.27 8.39 -12.61
CA GLU A 148 6.61 8.02 -12.14
C GLU A 148 6.61 7.79 -10.63
N ALA A 149 5.85 8.58 -9.88
CA ALA A 149 5.67 8.40 -8.44
C ALA A 149 5.15 7.01 -8.09
N TRP A 150 4.19 6.46 -8.81
CA TRP A 150 3.69 5.09 -8.60
C TRP A 150 4.79 4.05 -8.70
N ALA A 151 5.60 4.13 -9.77
CA ALA A 151 6.70 3.20 -9.99
C ALA A 151 7.75 3.31 -8.88
N ILE A 152 8.15 4.54 -8.53
CA ILE A 152 9.09 4.85 -7.46
C ILE A 152 8.59 4.31 -6.11
N HIS A 153 7.34 4.55 -5.77
CA HIS A 153 6.75 4.08 -4.51
C HIS A 153 6.80 2.56 -4.36
N SER A 154 6.41 1.83 -5.41
CA SER A 154 6.41 0.37 -5.37
C SER A 154 7.82 -0.19 -5.24
N GLU A 155 8.77 0.31 -6.02
CA GLU A 155 10.15 -0.13 -6.01
C GLU A 155 10.83 0.17 -4.67
N ARG A 156 10.67 1.37 -4.13
CA ARG A 156 11.32 1.77 -2.88
C ARG A 156 10.80 1.02 -1.68
N ARG A 157 9.49 0.78 -1.60
CA ARG A 157 8.91 -0.06 -0.54
C ARG A 157 9.47 -1.48 -0.59
N GLU A 158 9.61 -2.05 -1.78
CA GLU A 158 10.24 -3.36 -1.95
C GLU A 158 11.70 -3.36 -1.49
N ARG A 159 12.50 -2.36 -1.92
CA ARG A 159 13.90 -2.21 -1.52
C ARG A 159 14.04 -1.99 0.00
N ARG A 160 13.13 -1.19 0.59
CA ARG A 160 13.13 -0.96 2.04
C ARG A 160 12.83 -2.23 2.82
N LEU A 161 11.78 -2.96 2.45
CA LEU A 161 11.44 -4.23 3.11
C LEU A 161 12.58 -5.25 2.94
N ARG A 162 13.18 -5.33 1.76
CA ARG A 162 14.35 -6.19 1.51
C ARG A 162 15.51 -5.83 2.45
N ALA A 163 15.87 -4.56 2.53
CA ALA A 163 16.94 -4.10 3.41
C ALA A 163 16.66 -4.42 4.88
N LEU A 164 15.42 -4.23 5.36
CA LEU A 164 15.02 -4.56 6.72
C LEU A 164 15.14 -6.07 7.01
N VAL A 165 14.83 -6.92 6.04
CA VAL A 165 14.93 -8.37 6.20
C VAL A 165 16.39 -8.83 6.14
N GLU A 166 17.20 -8.33 5.20
CA GLU A 166 18.59 -8.74 4.97
C GLU A 166 19.56 -8.24 6.05
N GLN A 167 19.27 -7.12 6.68
CA GLN A 167 20.10 -6.56 7.76
C GLN A 167 19.95 -7.27 9.12
N ARG A 168 19.15 -8.33 9.19
CA ARG A 168 18.88 -9.02 10.45
C ARG A 168 19.68 -10.31 10.60
N ASP A 169 20.31 -10.45 11.74
CA ASP A 169 20.94 -11.70 12.17
C ASP A 169 19.97 -12.65 12.89
N ALA A 170 18.80 -12.12 13.33
CA ALA A 170 17.80 -12.89 14.09
C ALA A 170 16.66 -13.40 13.18
N PRO A 171 16.03 -14.54 13.54
CA PRO A 171 14.91 -15.09 12.79
C PRO A 171 13.76 -14.09 12.63
N LEU A 172 13.07 -14.13 11.48
CA LEU A 172 11.85 -13.39 11.26
C LEU A 172 10.70 -14.05 12.02
N THR A 173 10.24 -13.38 13.08
CA THR A 173 9.00 -13.74 13.77
C THR A 173 7.85 -12.91 13.25
N ALA A 174 6.60 -13.31 13.56
CA ALA A 174 5.41 -12.53 13.20
C ALA A 174 5.47 -11.11 13.79
N ASP A 175 5.88 -10.96 15.02
CA ASP A 175 6.02 -9.67 15.71
C ASP A 175 7.05 -8.77 15.04
N VAL A 176 8.14 -9.34 14.57
CA VAL A 176 9.18 -8.61 13.85
C VAL A 176 8.65 -8.11 12.49
N LEU A 177 7.95 -8.97 11.76
CA LEU A 177 7.34 -8.59 10.49
C LEU A 177 6.27 -7.51 10.68
N ALA A 178 5.45 -7.61 11.72
CA ALA A 178 4.46 -6.59 12.05
C ALA A 178 5.11 -5.22 12.29
N ARG A 179 6.20 -5.18 13.08
CA ARG A 179 6.96 -3.93 13.28
C ARG A 179 7.61 -3.41 12.00
N MET A 180 8.11 -4.29 11.12
CA MET A 180 8.65 -3.87 9.82
C MET A 180 7.60 -3.22 8.93
N LEU A 181 6.37 -3.70 8.98
CA LEU A 181 5.26 -3.11 8.21
C LEU A 181 4.90 -1.70 8.69
N GLY A 182 5.20 -1.36 9.95
CA GLY A 182 5.08 -0.02 10.53
C GLY A 182 6.27 0.91 10.23
N ASP A 183 7.24 0.50 9.38
CA ASP A 183 8.40 1.34 9.07
C ASP A 183 8.04 2.53 8.20
N ARG A 184 8.44 3.72 8.65
CA ARG A 184 8.20 5.02 8.02
C ARG A 184 9.42 5.60 7.29
N HIS A 185 10.46 4.83 7.04
CA HIS A 185 11.65 5.34 6.36
C HIS A 185 11.61 5.05 4.86
N ASP A 186 11.86 6.09 4.07
CA ASP A 186 12.13 5.92 2.64
C ASP A 186 13.56 5.38 2.47
N VAL A 187 13.74 4.36 1.63
CA VAL A 187 15.05 3.73 1.42
C VAL A 187 16.10 4.69 0.85
N ASP A 188 15.68 5.69 0.08
CA ASP A 188 16.58 6.66 -0.55
C ASP A 188 16.73 7.96 0.28
N ALA A 189 15.96 8.08 1.37
CA ALA A 189 16.05 9.19 2.33
C ALA A 189 15.84 8.68 3.77
N PRO A 190 16.71 7.74 4.25
CA PRO A 190 16.47 7.00 5.50
C PRO A 190 16.78 7.80 6.76
N ALA A 191 17.33 9.00 6.65
CA ALA A 191 17.77 9.81 7.81
C ALA A 191 16.60 10.24 8.72
N ARG A 192 15.37 10.24 8.19
CA ARG A 192 14.17 10.68 8.92
C ARG A 192 12.98 9.83 8.56
N ALA A 193 12.16 9.52 9.56
CA ALA A 193 10.82 8.96 9.35
C ALA A 193 9.91 9.96 8.62
N ARG A 194 8.96 9.45 7.84
CA ARG A 194 8.03 10.24 7.02
C ARG A 194 6.62 9.67 7.17
N HIS A 195 5.63 10.53 7.20
CA HIS A 195 4.23 10.10 7.24
C HIS A 195 3.69 9.75 5.84
N LEU A 196 4.23 10.38 4.80
CA LEU A 196 3.76 10.19 3.42
C LEU A 196 4.92 9.81 2.49
N GLY A 197 4.60 9.06 1.44
CA GLY A 197 5.56 8.71 0.42
C GLY A 197 5.87 7.22 0.31
N ALA A 198 7.07 6.90 -0.16
CA ALA A 198 7.51 5.54 -0.42
C ALA A 198 7.92 4.80 0.86
N VAL A 199 7.06 4.82 1.87
CA VAL A 199 7.22 4.16 3.17
C VAL A 199 6.33 2.91 3.26
N LEU A 200 6.67 1.96 4.13
CA LEU A 200 5.85 0.75 4.31
C LEU A 200 4.54 1.07 5.02
N ALA A 201 4.59 1.90 6.06
CA ALA A 201 3.41 2.41 6.77
C ALA A 201 2.76 3.56 6.00
N GLN A 202 2.13 3.26 4.86
CA GLN A 202 1.41 4.26 4.07
C GLN A 202 0.18 4.76 4.83
N ALA A 203 -0.04 6.07 4.86
CA ALA A 203 -1.11 6.73 5.59
C ALA A 203 -2.52 6.20 5.28
N THR A 204 -2.72 5.60 4.10
CA THR A 204 -3.98 5.00 3.67
C THR A 204 -3.96 3.47 3.68
N ASN A 205 -3.05 2.86 4.45
CA ASN A 205 -3.03 1.42 4.65
C ASN A 205 -4.20 1.01 5.55
N VAL A 206 -5.27 0.53 4.93
CA VAL A 206 -6.54 0.13 5.59
C VAL A 206 -6.57 -1.33 6.02
N HIS A 207 -5.55 -2.11 5.68
CA HIS A 207 -5.45 -3.51 6.08
C HIS A 207 -3.98 -3.94 6.19
N CYS A 208 -3.67 -4.58 7.30
CA CYS A 208 -2.36 -5.16 7.54
C CYS A 208 -2.52 -6.49 8.28
N ALA A 209 -1.89 -7.54 7.76
CA ALA A 209 -1.89 -8.86 8.39
C ALA A 209 -0.56 -9.58 8.22
N VAL A 210 -0.13 -10.27 9.27
CA VAL A 210 1.01 -11.20 9.25
C VAL A 210 0.49 -12.58 9.60
N VAL A 211 0.50 -13.48 8.63
CA VAL A 211 -0.08 -14.82 8.77
C VAL A 211 1.01 -15.85 8.99
N THR A 212 0.83 -16.69 9.99
CA THR A 212 1.68 -17.88 10.27
C THR A 212 0.83 -19.13 10.09
N PRO A 213 0.66 -19.61 8.84
CA PRO A 213 -0.33 -20.64 8.51
C PRO A 213 -0.02 -21.99 9.17
N ALA A 214 1.26 -22.31 9.37
CA ALA A 214 1.68 -23.53 10.08
C ALA A 214 1.19 -23.57 11.54
N LEU A 215 1.03 -22.41 12.17
CA LEU A 215 0.52 -22.26 13.54
C LEU A 215 -0.97 -21.93 13.57
N ARG A 216 -1.60 -21.72 12.41
CA ARG A 216 -2.98 -21.24 12.30
C ARG A 216 -3.20 -19.95 13.11
N ARG A 217 -2.29 -19.00 12.94
CA ARG A 217 -2.29 -17.70 13.62
C ARG A 217 -2.07 -16.57 12.64
N ALA A 218 -2.63 -15.42 12.97
CA ALA A 218 -2.34 -14.16 12.28
C ALA A 218 -2.28 -13.02 13.30
N LEU A 219 -1.41 -12.06 13.03
CA LEU A 219 -1.46 -10.73 13.61
C LEU A 219 -2.16 -9.82 12.61
N VAL A 220 -3.16 -9.09 13.05
CA VAL A 220 -3.98 -8.20 12.21
C VAL A 220 -4.02 -6.81 12.84
N GLY A 221 -3.69 -5.80 12.07
CA GLY A 221 -3.90 -4.42 12.46
C GLY A 221 -5.39 -4.10 12.41
N VAL A 222 -5.94 -3.60 13.52
CA VAL A 222 -7.39 -3.39 13.72
C VAL A 222 -7.76 -1.95 14.07
N ASP A 223 -6.80 -1.06 14.07
CA ASP A 223 -7.04 0.37 14.29
C ASP A 223 -7.29 1.07 12.94
N HIS A 224 -7.56 2.39 12.99
CA HIS A 224 -7.69 3.17 11.76
C HIS A 224 -6.35 3.24 10.97
N ALA A 225 -6.41 3.64 9.73
CA ALA A 225 -5.24 3.72 8.87
C ALA A 225 -4.17 4.72 9.39
N PRO A 226 -2.89 4.38 9.27
CA PRO A 226 -2.32 3.13 8.80
C PRO A 226 -2.45 2.00 9.82
N THR A 227 -3.18 0.96 9.49
CA THR A 227 -3.51 -0.15 10.41
C THR A 227 -2.28 -0.92 10.91
N CYS A 228 -1.12 -0.75 10.26
CA CYS A 228 0.14 -1.35 10.71
C CYS A 228 0.78 -0.65 11.91
N GLU A 229 0.26 0.49 12.35
CA GLU A 229 0.80 1.26 13.47
C GLU A 229 -0.06 1.13 14.72
N GLY A 230 -1.33 1.09 14.62
CA GLY A 230 -2.22 1.10 15.77
C GLY A 230 -2.26 -0.21 16.57
N LYS A 231 -3.44 -0.61 16.96
CA LYS A 231 -3.66 -1.85 17.72
C LYS A 231 -3.54 -3.06 16.81
N TRP A 232 -2.95 -4.12 17.35
CA TRP A 232 -2.89 -5.42 16.72
C TRP A 232 -3.70 -6.43 17.50
N VAL A 233 -4.31 -7.36 16.78
CA VAL A 233 -4.99 -8.52 17.36
C VAL A 233 -4.30 -9.77 16.86
N GLU A 234 -3.93 -10.65 17.78
CA GLU A 234 -3.51 -12.01 17.47
C GLU A 234 -4.76 -12.89 17.35
N LEU A 235 -5.00 -13.40 16.16
CA LEU A 235 -6.04 -14.36 15.87
C LEU A 235 -5.44 -15.75 15.82
N ALA A 236 -6.10 -16.72 16.48
CA ALA A 236 -5.85 -18.13 16.27
C ALA A 236 -7.13 -18.84 15.90
N TRP A 237 -7.05 -19.82 14.99
CA TRP A 237 -8.20 -20.57 14.51
C TRP A 237 -7.96 -22.08 14.46
N ALA A 238 -9.02 -22.85 14.56
CA ALA A 238 -9.04 -24.28 14.30
C ALA A 238 -10.06 -24.59 13.21
N TRP A 239 -9.69 -25.46 12.28
CA TRP A 239 -10.61 -25.88 11.21
C TRP A 239 -11.64 -26.93 11.68
N ASP A 240 -11.37 -27.62 12.79
CA ASP A 240 -12.12 -28.76 13.30
C ASP A 240 -13.27 -28.39 14.24
N GLY A 241 -13.57 -27.10 14.37
CA GLY A 241 -14.70 -26.62 15.17
C GLY A 241 -16.06 -26.99 14.56
N PRO A 242 -17.14 -27.06 15.35
CA PRO A 242 -18.47 -27.34 14.84
C PRO A 242 -18.90 -26.29 13.83
N THR A 243 -19.43 -26.75 12.71
CA THR A 243 -20.03 -25.89 11.68
C THR A 243 -21.20 -25.12 12.27
N GLY A 244 -21.06 -23.81 12.45
CA GLY A 244 -22.17 -22.94 12.80
C GLY A 244 -22.02 -22.04 14.02
N ALA A 245 -20.99 -22.20 14.84
CA ALA A 245 -20.79 -21.33 15.99
C ALA A 245 -19.31 -20.93 16.12
N TRP A 246 -18.95 -19.84 15.48
CA TRP A 246 -17.72 -19.10 15.76
C TRP A 246 -18.02 -18.11 16.88
N GLU A 247 -18.38 -18.65 18.06
CA GLU A 247 -18.63 -17.84 19.24
C GLU A 247 -17.31 -17.48 19.93
N GLU A 248 -17.29 -16.30 20.51
CA GLU A 248 -16.16 -15.67 21.19
C GLU A 248 -15.54 -16.53 22.29
N ASN A 249 -16.17 -17.59 22.73
CA ASN A 249 -15.83 -18.38 23.90
C ASN A 249 -15.83 -19.90 23.73
N GLY A 250 -15.69 -20.45 22.54
CA GLY A 250 -15.79 -21.89 22.67
C GLY A 250 -15.26 -22.82 21.61
N ASN A 251 -15.15 -22.53 20.38
CA ASN A 251 -14.91 -23.64 19.44
C ASN A 251 -14.10 -23.28 18.18
N GLY A 252 -12.90 -22.75 18.37
CA GLY A 252 -11.94 -22.71 17.28
C GLY A 252 -11.44 -21.32 16.88
N PHE A 253 -11.83 -20.26 17.58
CA PHE A 253 -11.34 -18.92 17.33
C PHE A 253 -11.00 -18.21 18.63
N THR A 254 -9.80 -17.66 18.73
CA THR A 254 -9.39 -16.77 19.81
C THR A 254 -8.81 -15.48 19.27
N ALA A 255 -9.11 -14.37 19.93
CA ALA A 255 -8.61 -13.05 19.58
C ALA A 255 -8.00 -12.40 20.83
N ASN A 256 -6.74 -12.02 20.77
CA ASN A 256 -6.03 -11.38 21.87
C ASN A 256 -5.43 -10.06 21.40
N ILE A 257 -5.65 -8.99 22.14
CA ILE A 257 -5.05 -7.69 21.85
C ILE A 257 -3.55 -7.76 22.16
N ARG A 258 -2.75 -7.19 21.25
CA ARG A 258 -1.29 -7.13 21.30
C ARG A 258 -0.84 -5.67 21.30
N ASP A 259 -0.81 -5.07 22.50
CA ASP A 259 -0.39 -3.67 22.68
C ASP A 259 1.14 -3.49 22.59
N ASP A 260 1.90 -4.59 22.54
CA ASP A 260 3.36 -4.62 22.57
C ASP A 260 4.00 -4.59 21.17
N ILE A 261 3.21 -4.61 20.09
CA ILE A 261 3.75 -4.75 18.71
C ILE A 261 4.01 -3.40 18.07
N ALA A 262 3.08 -2.48 18.14
CA ALA A 262 3.19 -1.19 17.46
C ALA A 262 2.95 -0.01 18.41
N ALA A 263 3.50 1.14 18.04
CA ALA A 263 3.23 2.38 18.76
C ALA A 263 1.82 2.91 18.39
N PRO A 264 1.15 3.59 19.33
CA PRO A 264 -0.09 4.32 19.02
C PRO A 264 0.15 5.37 17.95
N HIS A 265 -0.90 5.67 17.18
CA HIS A 265 -0.87 6.79 16.23
C HIS A 265 -0.53 8.09 16.94
N ASP A 266 0.43 8.82 16.39
CA ASP A 266 0.75 10.17 16.86
C ASP A 266 -0.26 11.21 16.35
N ALA A 267 -0.12 12.46 16.80
CA ALA A 267 -1.03 13.54 16.43
C ALA A 267 -0.97 13.86 14.92
N ALA A 268 0.20 13.70 14.28
CA ALA A 268 0.35 13.92 12.84
C ALA A 268 -0.37 12.82 12.06
N THR A 269 -0.18 11.55 12.43
CA THR A 269 -0.89 10.41 11.83
C THR A 269 -2.41 10.57 11.92
N THR A 270 -2.91 10.94 13.10
CA THR A 270 -4.34 11.17 13.31
C THR A 270 -4.87 12.28 12.40
N ALA A 271 -4.14 13.38 12.29
CA ALA A 271 -4.54 14.49 11.42
C ALA A 271 -4.49 14.12 9.92
N ILE A 272 -3.53 13.28 9.50
CA ILE A 272 -3.45 12.77 8.12
C ILE A 272 -4.63 11.83 7.83
N TYR A 273 -5.01 10.99 8.78
CA TYR A 273 -6.19 10.14 8.65
C TYR A 273 -7.48 10.95 8.45
N GLU A 274 -7.67 12.00 9.25
CA GLU A 274 -8.80 12.93 9.09
C GLU A 274 -8.75 13.64 7.72
N ALA A 275 -7.57 14.02 7.27
CA ALA A 275 -7.38 14.61 5.94
C ALA A 275 -7.78 13.64 4.83
N ALA A 276 -7.36 12.38 4.92
CA ALA A 276 -7.71 11.34 3.95
C ALA A 276 -9.22 11.06 3.93
N GLN A 277 -9.86 10.97 5.10
CA GLN A 277 -11.31 10.83 5.19
C GLN A 277 -12.05 12.00 4.54
N ALA A 278 -11.66 13.23 4.85
CA ALA A 278 -12.29 14.43 4.31
C ALA A 278 -12.13 14.50 2.78
N TYR A 279 -10.95 14.13 2.27
CA TYR A 279 -10.65 14.19 0.84
C TYR A 279 -11.30 13.05 0.05
N ASP A 280 -11.02 11.81 0.45
CA ASP A 280 -11.40 10.64 -0.32
C ASP A 280 -12.91 10.34 -0.25
N ASN A 281 -13.53 10.56 0.92
CA ASN A 281 -14.94 10.23 1.12
C ASN A 281 -15.88 11.41 0.80
N HIS A 282 -15.43 12.64 0.97
CA HIS A 282 -16.31 13.82 0.88
C HIS A 282 -15.82 14.88 -0.09
N HIS A 283 -14.60 14.76 -0.59
CA HIS A 283 -13.91 15.78 -1.41
C HIS A 283 -13.94 17.17 -0.77
N ASP A 284 -13.90 17.21 0.56
CA ASP A 284 -13.88 18.45 1.34
C ASP A 284 -12.45 18.99 1.43
N VAL A 285 -12.08 19.77 0.42
CA VAL A 285 -10.75 20.40 0.32
C VAL A 285 -10.45 21.31 1.52
N ALA A 286 -11.47 21.94 2.11
CA ALA A 286 -11.29 22.87 3.23
C ALA A 286 -10.94 22.10 4.52
N ALA A 287 -11.69 21.06 4.85
CA ALA A 287 -11.43 20.20 6.00
C ALA A 287 -10.09 19.45 5.81
N THR A 288 -9.82 18.94 4.61
CA THR A 288 -8.55 18.28 4.27
C THR A 288 -7.35 19.19 4.51
N PHE A 289 -7.40 20.41 4.00
CA PHE A 289 -6.32 21.39 4.19
C PHE A 289 -6.12 21.73 5.68
N ALA A 290 -7.21 21.97 6.42
CA ALA A 290 -7.14 22.24 7.86
C ALA A 290 -6.52 21.05 8.63
N ALA A 291 -6.84 19.83 8.25
CA ALA A 291 -6.26 18.64 8.87
C ALA A 291 -4.77 18.51 8.55
N LEU A 292 -4.35 18.72 7.30
CA LEU A 292 -2.91 18.71 6.95
C LEU A 292 -2.12 19.83 7.62
N GLU A 293 -2.71 21.02 7.83
CA GLU A 293 -2.07 22.08 8.63
C GLU A 293 -1.83 21.62 10.07
N ARG A 294 -2.76 20.86 10.67
CA ARG A 294 -2.55 20.25 11.99
C ARG A 294 -1.45 19.19 11.97
N ALA A 295 -1.39 18.35 10.93
CA ALA A 295 -0.33 17.37 10.78
C ALA A 295 1.04 18.05 10.68
N VAL A 296 1.16 19.11 9.87
CA VAL A 296 2.37 19.93 9.74
C VAL A 296 2.76 20.60 11.06
N ALA A 297 1.78 21.02 11.87
CA ALA A 297 2.04 21.62 13.17
C ALA A 297 2.50 20.57 14.21
N ALA A 298 2.01 19.35 14.11
CA ALA A 298 2.38 18.24 14.99
C ALA A 298 3.79 17.68 14.66
N ASP A 299 4.16 17.62 13.37
CA ASP A 299 5.51 17.24 12.92
C ASP A 299 6.03 18.25 11.88
N PRO A 300 6.51 19.42 12.33
CA PRO A 300 6.92 20.50 11.44
C PRO A 300 8.17 20.18 10.62
N ASP A 301 8.92 19.18 11.05
CA ASP A 301 10.17 18.76 10.44
C ASP A 301 9.99 17.67 9.38
N ASP A 302 8.83 17.04 9.28
CA ASP A 302 8.57 16.07 8.21
C ASP A 302 8.35 16.75 6.85
N PRO A 303 9.31 16.63 5.91
CA PRO A 303 9.17 17.26 4.60
C PRO A 303 8.03 16.65 3.77
N SER A 304 7.61 15.42 4.07
CA SER A 304 6.59 14.72 3.30
C SER A 304 5.20 15.34 3.42
N LEU A 305 4.94 16.07 4.50
CA LEU A 305 3.69 16.77 4.75
C LEU A 305 3.58 18.09 3.97
N ARG A 306 4.72 18.70 3.61
CA ARG A 306 4.75 20.04 3.00
C ARG A 306 4.19 20.06 1.59
N LEU A 307 4.45 19.03 0.80
CA LEU A 307 4.00 18.97 -0.59
C LEU A 307 2.47 18.87 -0.72
N PRO A 308 1.77 17.90 -0.06
CA PRO A 308 0.30 17.89 -0.09
C PRO A 308 -0.34 19.15 0.49
N ALA A 309 0.22 19.73 1.56
CA ALA A 309 -0.27 20.99 2.11
C ALA A 309 -0.15 22.14 1.09
N ALA A 310 0.95 22.21 0.33
CA ALA A 310 1.11 23.20 -0.74
C ALA A 310 0.08 22.99 -1.87
N TRP A 311 -0.17 21.76 -2.28
CA TRP A 311 -1.16 21.46 -3.32
C TRP A 311 -2.57 21.89 -2.92
N LEU A 312 -3.00 21.54 -1.71
CA LEU A 312 -4.32 21.90 -1.21
C LEU A 312 -4.46 23.41 -0.99
N ALA A 313 -3.38 24.08 -0.60
CA ALA A 313 -3.39 25.56 -0.56
C ALA A 313 -3.60 26.15 -1.97
N LEU A 314 -2.95 25.60 -3.01
CA LEU A 314 -3.17 26.04 -4.39
C LEU A 314 -4.59 25.73 -4.87
N GLU A 315 -5.13 24.56 -4.54
CA GLU A 315 -6.49 24.18 -4.87
C GLU A 315 -7.52 25.14 -4.24
N LYS A 316 -7.24 25.60 -3.02
CA LYS A 316 -8.04 26.63 -2.34
C LYS A 316 -7.83 28.06 -2.89
N GLY A 317 -6.90 28.27 -3.81
CA GLY A 317 -6.56 29.60 -4.31
C GLY A 317 -5.75 30.42 -3.31
N LEU A 318 -4.93 29.81 -2.47
CA LEU A 318 -4.07 30.41 -1.45
C LEU A 318 -2.58 30.30 -1.83
N PRO A 319 -2.10 30.97 -2.89
CA PRO A 319 -0.74 30.82 -3.39
C PRO A 319 0.32 31.23 -2.37
N ASP A 320 0.09 32.25 -1.57
CA ASP A 320 1.03 32.69 -0.52
C ASP A 320 1.23 31.60 0.52
N ARG A 321 0.15 30.93 0.93
CA ARG A 321 0.23 29.81 1.87
C ARG A 321 0.94 28.62 1.26
N ALA A 322 0.70 28.31 -0.01
CA ALA A 322 1.44 27.28 -0.74
C ALA A 322 2.94 27.58 -0.77
N LEU A 323 3.34 28.83 -1.03
CA LEU A 323 4.75 29.23 -1.03
C LEU A 323 5.42 29.01 0.33
N VAL A 324 4.72 29.27 1.44
CA VAL A 324 5.25 28.96 2.79
C VAL A 324 5.59 27.47 2.93
N HIS A 325 4.69 26.56 2.52
CA HIS A 325 4.97 25.12 2.57
C HIS A 325 6.07 24.70 1.61
N ILE A 326 6.11 25.26 0.40
CA ILE A 326 7.12 24.96 -0.61
C ILE A 326 8.51 25.38 -0.13
N HIS A 327 8.67 26.58 0.41
CA HIS A 327 9.95 27.03 0.96
C HIS A 327 10.42 26.13 2.11
N ALA A 328 9.53 25.81 3.06
CA ALA A 328 9.86 24.90 4.16
C ALA A 328 10.20 23.50 3.66
N GLY A 329 9.45 22.97 2.70
CA GLY A 329 9.71 21.67 2.10
C GLY A 329 11.06 21.64 1.36
N LEU A 330 11.36 22.63 0.54
CA LEU A 330 12.63 22.72 -0.20
C LEU A 330 13.86 22.83 0.72
N ALA A 331 13.70 23.35 1.93
CA ALA A 331 14.77 23.44 2.91
C ALA A 331 15.17 22.07 3.49
N THR A 332 14.26 21.10 3.53
CA THR A 332 14.46 19.83 4.22
C THR A 332 14.29 18.59 3.32
N GLU A 333 13.60 18.72 2.17
CA GLU A 333 13.38 17.59 1.27
C GLU A 333 14.64 17.20 0.50
N THR A 334 15.09 15.98 0.71
CA THR A 334 16.26 15.40 0.07
C THR A 334 15.94 14.39 -1.03
N GLU A 335 14.69 13.90 -1.05
CA GLU A 335 14.24 12.94 -2.07
C GLU A 335 14.05 13.68 -3.41
N PRO A 336 14.75 13.27 -4.50
CA PRO A 336 14.82 14.05 -5.74
C PRO A 336 13.47 14.28 -6.41
N TYR A 337 12.59 13.26 -6.49
CA TYR A 337 11.31 13.38 -7.16
C TYR A 337 10.37 14.36 -6.43
N ARG A 338 10.29 14.27 -5.10
CA ARG A 338 9.49 15.18 -4.29
C ARG A 338 10.04 16.59 -4.26
N ARG A 339 11.38 16.73 -4.21
CA ARG A 339 12.02 18.02 -4.39
C ARG A 339 11.65 18.62 -5.75
N GLY A 340 11.66 17.81 -6.81
CA GLY A 340 11.21 18.22 -8.15
C GLY A 340 9.75 18.65 -8.18
N GLN A 341 8.86 17.94 -7.48
CA GLN A 341 7.46 18.33 -7.33
C GLN A 341 7.31 19.68 -6.62
N LEU A 342 8.04 19.89 -5.51
CA LEU A 342 8.04 21.19 -4.79
C LEU A 342 8.51 22.32 -5.71
N LEU A 343 9.56 22.12 -6.49
CA LEU A 343 10.06 23.12 -7.45
C LEU A 343 9.02 23.41 -8.55
N LEU A 344 8.40 22.39 -9.11
CA LEU A 344 7.36 22.52 -10.14
C LEU A 344 6.18 23.36 -9.65
N TRP A 345 5.62 22.98 -8.51
CA TRP A 345 4.44 23.65 -7.96
C TRP A 345 4.79 25.01 -7.38
N GLY A 346 6.00 25.17 -6.84
CA GLY A 346 6.53 26.46 -6.42
C GLY A 346 6.66 27.45 -7.56
N ALA A 347 7.24 27.01 -8.69
CA ALA A 347 7.34 27.85 -9.89
C ALA A 347 5.96 28.27 -10.42
N ARG A 348 4.96 27.37 -10.33
CA ARG A 348 3.57 27.70 -10.72
C ARG A 348 2.93 28.71 -9.76
N ALA A 349 3.12 28.52 -8.44
CA ALA A 349 2.60 29.45 -7.43
C ALA A 349 3.22 30.84 -7.53
N ALA A 350 4.55 30.92 -7.71
CA ALA A 350 5.28 32.20 -7.76
C ALA A 350 5.14 32.95 -9.09
N ARG A 351 4.58 32.33 -10.15
CA ARG A 351 4.62 32.89 -11.51
C ARG A 351 4.14 34.32 -11.64
N THR A 352 3.09 34.68 -10.94
CA THR A 352 2.49 36.03 -11.03
C THR A 352 3.08 37.00 -10.03
N GLN A 353 3.53 36.53 -8.90
CA GLN A 353 3.99 37.38 -7.78
C GLN A 353 5.50 37.61 -7.85
N ASP A 354 6.29 36.57 -8.16
CA ASP A 354 7.74 36.62 -8.31
C ASP A 354 8.20 35.78 -9.52
N PRO A 355 8.14 36.36 -10.73
CA PRO A 355 8.59 35.67 -11.94
C PRO A 355 10.08 35.28 -11.94
N GLN A 356 10.92 35.95 -11.13
CA GLN A 356 12.33 35.61 -11.02
C GLN A 356 12.52 34.34 -10.19
N LEU A 357 11.81 34.22 -9.07
CA LEU A 357 11.78 33.01 -8.26
C LEU A 357 11.26 31.83 -9.06
N ALA A 358 10.17 32.02 -9.81
CA ALA A 358 9.61 30.97 -10.67
C ALA A 358 10.62 30.47 -11.71
N ARG A 359 11.41 31.36 -12.32
CA ARG A 359 12.49 30.99 -13.24
C ARG A 359 13.60 30.19 -12.54
N ARG A 360 14.09 30.67 -11.40
CA ARG A 360 15.11 29.95 -10.62
C ARG A 360 14.71 28.53 -10.27
N TRP A 361 13.44 28.32 -9.85
CA TRP A 361 12.92 26.99 -9.52
C TRP A 361 12.76 26.09 -10.75
N ASN A 362 12.36 26.63 -11.90
CA ASN A 362 12.34 25.86 -13.14
C ASN A 362 13.76 25.47 -13.60
N ASP A 363 14.76 26.34 -13.44
CA ASP A 363 16.15 26.04 -13.76
C ASP A 363 16.73 24.95 -12.81
N GLU A 364 16.36 24.99 -11.53
CA GLU A 364 16.74 23.97 -10.57
C GLU A 364 16.06 22.62 -10.90
N LEU A 365 14.77 22.62 -11.24
CA LEU A 365 14.04 21.45 -11.70
C LEU A 365 14.71 20.84 -12.95
N GLY A 366 15.11 21.68 -13.90
CA GLY A 366 15.85 21.25 -15.10
C GLY A 366 17.14 20.50 -14.76
N ARG A 367 17.85 20.93 -13.72
CA ARG A 367 19.10 20.29 -13.24
C ARG A 367 18.88 18.94 -12.56
N LEU A 368 17.70 18.70 -11.98
CA LEU A 368 17.35 17.39 -11.41
C LEU A 368 17.20 16.31 -12.50
N GLY A 369 16.92 16.69 -13.75
CA GLY A 369 16.89 15.77 -14.88
C GLY A 369 15.66 14.84 -14.92
N ILE A 370 14.61 15.07 -14.12
CA ILE A 370 13.40 14.23 -14.05
C ILE A 370 12.50 14.59 -15.23
N ALA A 371 12.50 13.73 -16.27
CA ALA A 371 11.88 14.00 -17.56
C ALA A 371 10.38 14.33 -17.49
N GLU A 372 9.63 13.58 -16.65
CA GLU A 372 8.20 13.81 -16.44
C GLU A 372 7.93 15.22 -15.90
N LEU A 373 8.63 15.61 -14.84
CA LEU A 373 8.45 16.92 -14.19
C LEU A 373 8.91 18.07 -15.08
N ILE A 374 9.99 17.89 -15.83
CA ILE A 374 10.45 18.86 -16.85
C ILE A 374 9.38 19.02 -17.94
N THR A 375 8.77 17.93 -18.39
CA THR A 375 7.69 17.97 -19.36
C THR A 375 6.46 18.69 -18.79
N ALA A 376 6.11 18.39 -17.53
CA ALA A 376 5.01 19.05 -16.82
C ALA A 376 5.25 20.56 -16.63
N SER A 377 6.50 21.01 -16.42
CA SER A 377 6.83 22.44 -16.25
C SER A 377 6.59 23.27 -17.52
N LYS A 378 6.70 22.65 -18.69
CA LYS A 378 6.48 23.30 -20.00
C LYS A 378 5.00 23.45 -20.36
N ARG A 379 4.13 22.71 -19.68
CA ARG A 379 2.68 22.77 -19.93
C ARG A 379 2.05 23.89 -19.10
N SER A 380 1.15 24.66 -19.73
CA SER A 380 0.30 25.57 -18.97
C SER A 380 -0.69 24.76 -18.15
N PHE A 381 -0.60 24.85 -16.85
CA PHE A 381 -1.59 24.26 -15.96
C PHE A 381 -2.80 25.22 -15.86
N ARG A 382 -3.94 24.76 -16.35
CA ARG A 382 -5.22 25.49 -16.26
C ARG A 382 -6.18 24.60 -15.48
N GLY A 383 -6.14 24.63 -14.18
CA GLY A 383 -7.01 23.80 -13.36
C GLY A 383 -6.51 23.70 -11.94
N ARG A 384 -7.21 22.89 -11.17
CA ARG A 384 -6.81 22.53 -9.81
C ARG A 384 -5.97 21.25 -9.86
N PRO A 385 -4.96 21.10 -9.01
CA PRO A 385 -4.22 19.84 -8.93
C PRO A 385 -5.17 18.74 -8.44
N HIS A 386 -5.12 17.59 -9.08
CA HIS A 386 -5.72 16.39 -8.48
C HIS A 386 -4.71 15.80 -7.50
N VAL A 387 -5.06 15.80 -6.22
CA VAL A 387 -4.16 15.37 -5.14
C VAL A 387 -4.42 13.91 -4.82
N ASN A 388 -3.36 13.12 -4.78
CA ASN A 388 -3.41 11.76 -4.28
C ASN A 388 -2.62 11.70 -2.95
N LEU A 389 -3.33 11.69 -1.83
CA LEU A 389 -2.70 11.69 -0.50
C LEU A 389 -1.95 10.37 -0.23
N MET A 390 -2.40 9.25 -0.77
CA MET A 390 -1.73 7.95 -0.61
C MET A 390 -0.32 7.97 -1.21
N MET A 391 -0.20 8.51 -2.41
CA MET A 391 1.07 8.54 -3.14
C MET A 391 1.88 9.80 -2.84
N ALA A 392 1.26 10.78 -2.15
CA ALA A 392 1.79 12.14 -2.03
C ALA A 392 2.24 12.67 -3.39
N ASP A 393 1.35 12.59 -4.35
CA ASP A 393 1.56 13.01 -5.75
C ASP A 393 0.39 13.89 -6.22
N ALA A 394 0.59 14.68 -7.28
CA ALA A 394 -0.44 15.49 -7.89
C ALA A 394 -0.32 15.45 -9.42
N TYR A 395 -1.45 15.30 -10.07
CA TYR A 395 -1.58 15.18 -11.51
C TYR A 395 -2.14 16.45 -12.16
#